data_18de67780a2786797c7dae54dcdbfb4f
#
_entry.id   18de67780a2786797c7dae54dcdbfb4f
#
_cell.length_a   1.000
_cell.length_b   1.000
_cell.length_c   1.000
_cell.angle_alpha   90.00
_cell.angle_beta   90.00
_cell.angle_gamma   90.00
#
_symmetry.space_group_name_H-M   'P 1'
#
loop_
_entity.id
_entity.type
_entity.pdbx_description
1 polymer ?
#
loop_
_entity_poly.entity_id
_entity_poly.type
_entity_poly.pdbx_seq_one_letter_code
_entity_poly.pdbx_strand_id
1 'polypeptide(L)'
;ATLGLFGIEMTQSWTETGEEVIKTRADLRNQLGSVLKEGEVAEDRREEVMNALTIGEQSVEEVMIPPENIVALSTEDDLESNFGKLEEHPHTRYPLIGENLTDFRGVVYSPALFNHREELFAGDGEFTELAAPPMTLSPDTDVSDAIDQFQTEGQELALVIEEGDVVGQVTVTDLVETIIGEVEDPLDQDDPDILD
;
A
#
# COMPACT_ATOMS: atom_id res chain seq x y z
N ALA A 1 -65.01 1.01 -47.63
CA ALA A 1 -63.61 0.58 -47.44
C ALA A 1 -63.03 1.21 -46.17
N THR A 2 -63.06 0.50 -45.08
CA THR A 2 -62.49 0.93 -43.78
C THR A 2 -61.20 0.22 -43.52
N LEU A 3 -60.12 0.94 -43.55
CA LEU A 3 -58.80 0.48 -43.15
C LEU A 3 -58.75 0.37 -41.61
N GLY A 4 -58.62 -0.86 -41.11
CA GLY A 4 -58.38 -1.11 -39.71
C GLY A 4 -56.93 -0.76 -39.37
N LEU A 5 -56.74 0.16 -38.43
CA LEU A 5 -55.47 0.51 -37.84
C LEU A 5 -55.17 -0.53 -36.77
N PHE A 6 -54.20 -1.39 -37.03
CA PHE A 6 -53.61 -2.24 -35.99
C PHE A 6 -52.69 -1.37 -35.12
N GLY A 7 -53.23 -0.92 -33.98
CA GLY A 7 -52.43 -0.34 -32.94
C GLY A 7 -51.64 -1.47 -32.26
N ILE A 8 -50.34 -1.48 -32.48
CA ILE A 8 -49.41 -2.26 -31.64
C ILE A 8 -49.27 -1.44 -30.34
N GLU A 9 -49.97 -1.83 -29.29
CA GLU A 9 -49.65 -1.43 -27.95
C GLU A 9 -48.28 -2.05 -27.57
N MET A 10 -47.24 -1.27 -27.73
CA MET A 10 -45.99 -1.57 -27.05
C MET A 10 -46.24 -1.28 -25.56
N THR A 11 -46.64 -2.29 -24.84
CA THR A 11 -46.59 -2.29 -23.39
C THR A 11 -45.12 -2.15 -22.98
N GLN A 12 -44.76 -0.97 -22.52
CA GLN A 12 -43.54 -0.72 -21.80
C GLN A 12 -43.56 -1.52 -20.47
N SER A 13 -43.13 -2.77 -20.51
CA SER A 13 -42.89 -3.56 -19.31
C SER A 13 -41.41 -3.59 -18.98
N TRP A 14 -40.76 -2.42 -19.00
CA TRP A 14 -39.36 -2.24 -18.60
C TRP A 14 -39.22 -1.58 -17.23
N THR A 15 -40.31 -1.42 -16.48
CA THR A 15 -40.28 -0.62 -15.23
C THR A 15 -40.77 -1.38 -14.00
N GLU A 16 -40.50 -2.66 -13.87
CA GLU A 16 -40.71 -3.38 -12.60
C GLU A 16 -39.72 -4.54 -12.40
N THR A 17 -38.46 -4.34 -12.72
CA THR A 17 -37.41 -5.02 -11.97
C THR A 17 -36.86 -3.95 -11.03
N GLY A 18 -37.08 -4.12 -9.73
CA GLY A 18 -36.62 -3.15 -8.74
C GLY A 18 -35.13 -2.94 -8.93
N GLU A 19 -34.75 -1.85 -9.59
CA GLU A 19 -33.41 -1.30 -9.53
C GLU A 19 -33.19 -0.94 -8.06
N GLU A 20 -32.56 -1.85 -7.32
CA GLU A 20 -31.90 -1.49 -6.08
C GLU A 20 -30.85 -0.44 -6.45
N VAL A 21 -31.25 0.83 -6.27
CA VAL A 21 -30.39 1.97 -6.61
C VAL A 21 -29.19 1.89 -5.68
N ILE A 22 -28.02 1.58 -6.23
CA ILE A 22 -26.74 1.62 -5.52
C ILE A 22 -26.55 3.07 -5.03
N LYS A 23 -26.72 3.30 -3.73
CA LYS A 23 -26.61 4.62 -3.11
C LYS A 23 -25.36 4.74 -2.25
N THR A 24 -24.82 3.60 -1.81
CA THR A 24 -23.67 3.54 -0.94
C THR A 24 -22.66 2.53 -1.44
N ARG A 25 -21.40 2.66 -1.00
CA ARG A 25 -20.36 1.65 -1.25
C ARG A 25 -20.77 0.28 -0.69
N ALA A 26 -21.45 0.25 0.45
CA ALA A 26 -21.98 -0.98 1.04
C ALA A 26 -23.00 -1.67 0.13
N ASP A 27 -23.88 -0.92 -0.52
CA ASP A 27 -24.83 -1.46 -1.50
C ASP A 27 -24.08 -2.05 -2.70
N LEU A 28 -23.07 -1.32 -3.20
CA LEU A 28 -22.22 -1.79 -4.30
C LEU A 28 -21.51 -3.10 -3.94
N ARG A 29 -20.91 -3.15 -2.74
CA ARG A 29 -20.20 -4.33 -2.22
C ARG A 29 -21.13 -5.55 -2.16
N ASN A 30 -22.32 -5.39 -1.59
CA ASN A 30 -23.30 -6.48 -1.47
C ASN A 30 -23.75 -6.98 -2.84
N GLN A 31 -24.07 -6.09 -3.79
CA GLN A 31 -24.49 -6.46 -5.12
C GLN A 31 -23.37 -7.15 -5.90
N LEU A 32 -22.13 -6.59 -5.83
CA LEU A 32 -21.00 -7.20 -6.51
C LEU A 32 -20.64 -8.56 -5.93
N GLY A 33 -20.70 -8.72 -4.61
CA GLY A 33 -20.53 -10.02 -3.94
C GLY A 33 -21.52 -11.08 -4.43
N SER A 34 -22.78 -10.70 -4.65
CA SER A 34 -23.79 -11.58 -5.22
C SER A 34 -23.50 -11.95 -6.67
N VAL A 35 -23.16 -10.96 -7.50
CA VAL A 35 -22.84 -11.17 -8.93
C VAL A 35 -21.59 -12.06 -9.09
N LEU A 36 -20.54 -11.83 -8.32
CA LEU A 36 -19.32 -12.64 -8.36
C LEU A 36 -19.58 -14.10 -7.90
N LYS A 37 -20.51 -14.28 -6.96
CA LYS A 37 -20.92 -15.62 -6.50
C LYS A 37 -21.74 -16.36 -7.54
N GLU A 38 -22.69 -15.68 -8.17
CA GLU A 38 -23.52 -16.24 -9.25
C GLU A 38 -22.71 -16.51 -10.53
N GLY A 39 -21.66 -15.70 -10.80
CA GLY A 39 -20.76 -15.84 -11.93
C GLY A 39 -19.71 -16.94 -11.79
N GLU A 40 -19.78 -17.78 -10.72
CA GLU A 40 -18.82 -18.87 -10.45
C GLU A 40 -17.36 -18.41 -10.43
N VAL A 41 -17.10 -17.15 -10.03
CA VAL A 41 -15.75 -16.63 -9.84
C VAL A 41 -15.09 -17.36 -8.68
N ALA A 42 -13.85 -17.82 -8.86
CA ALA A 42 -13.08 -18.49 -7.82
C ALA A 42 -13.01 -17.65 -6.53
N GLU A 43 -12.96 -18.31 -5.37
CA GLU A 43 -13.14 -17.65 -4.07
C GLU A 43 -12.03 -16.64 -3.80
N ASP A 44 -10.78 -17.00 -4.11
CA ASP A 44 -9.60 -16.13 -4.07
C ASP A 44 -9.78 -14.86 -4.90
N ARG A 45 -10.22 -14.99 -6.15
CA ARG A 45 -10.49 -13.84 -7.02
C ARG A 45 -11.64 -12.96 -6.56
N ARG A 46 -12.61 -13.56 -5.89
CA ARG A 46 -13.74 -12.83 -5.32
C ARG A 46 -13.29 -12.00 -4.13
N GLU A 47 -12.42 -12.56 -3.30
CA GLU A 47 -11.81 -11.88 -2.16
C GLU A 47 -10.96 -10.69 -2.59
N GLU A 48 -10.10 -10.85 -3.59
CA GLU A 48 -9.32 -9.75 -4.19
C GLU A 48 -10.21 -8.57 -4.64
N VAL A 49 -11.30 -8.86 -5.37
CA VAL A 49 -12.23 -7.83 -5.83
C VAL A 49 -12.95 -7.15 -4.66
N MET A 50 -13.33 -7.93 -3.65
CA MET A 50 -14.01 -7.40 -2.46
C MET A 50 -13.08 -6.55 -1.61
N ASN A 51 -11.82 -6.94 -1.47
CA ASN A 51 -10.78 -6.16 -0.78
C ASN A 51 -10.52 -4.84 -1.51
N ALA A 52 -10.40 -4.86 -2.84
CA ALA A 52 -10.24 -3.65 -3.64
C ALA A 52 -11.37 -2.61 -3.44
N LEU A 53 -12.60 -3.06 -3.14
CA LEU A 53 -13.71 -2.16 -2.81
C LEU A 53 -13.66 -1.61 -1.37
N THR A 54 -12.99 -2.33 -0.47
CA THR A 54 -12.90 -1.94 0.95
C THR A 54 -11.80 -0.90 1.19
N ILE A 55 -10.80 -0.84 0.32
CA ILE A 55 -9.65 0.05 0.41
C ILE A 55 -9.99 1.52 0.59
N GLY A 56 -11.05 2.00 -0.07
CA GLY A 56 -11.50 3.37 0.11
C GLY A 56 -12.14 3.68 1.48
N GLU A 57 -12.13 2.73 2.41
CA GLU A 57 -12.65 2.87 3.77
C GLU A 57 -11.55 2.70 4.83
N GLN A 58 -10.34 2.26 4.45
CA GLN A 58 -9.20 2.10 5.35
C GLN A 58 -8.34 3.36 5.34
N SER A 59 -7.90 3.76 6.53
CA SER A 59 -6.93 4.84 6.71
C SER A 59 -5.50 4.29 6.75
N VAL A 60 -4.53 5.16 6.51
CA VAL A 60 -3.10 4.85 6.63
C VAL A 60 -2.76 4.37 8.05
N GLU A 61 -3.44 4.89 9.09
CA GLU A 61 -3.26 4.47 10.49
C GLU A 61 -3.51 2.96 10.69
N GLU A 62 -4.47 2.39 9.95
CA GLU A 62 -4.84 0.98 10.09
C GLU A 62 -3.81 0.00 9.48
N VAL A 63 -2.93 0.51 8.60
CA VAL A 63 -1.98 -0.30 7.82
C VAL A 63 -0.52 0.09 8.03
N MET A 64 -0.25 1.20 8.73
CA MET A 64 1.11 1.68 8.96
C MET A 64 1.89 0.78 9.92
N ILE A 65 3.21 0.78 9.76
CA ILE A 65 4.14 0.20 10.73
C ILE A 65 4.28 1.20 11.89
N PRO A 66 4.02 0.79 13.14
CA PRO A 66 4.13 1.67 14.30
C PRO A 66 5.59 2.07 14.58
N PRO A 67 5.85 3.20 15.28
CA PRO A 67 7.17 3.77 15.45
C PRO A 67 8.22 2.83 16.06
N GLU A 68 7.79 1.96 16.99
CA GLU A 68 8.65 0.98 17.65
C GLU A 68 9.17 -0.13 16.75
N ASN A 69 8.54 -0.33 15.58
CA ASN A 69 8.91 -1.34 14.60
C ASN A 69 9.63 -0.74 13.38
N ILE A 70 9.82 0.58 13.34
CA ILE A 70 10.53 1.26 12.26
C ILE A 70 12.03 1.00 12.37
N VAL A 71 12.61 0.37 11.36
CA VAL A 71 14.06 0.24 11.22
C VAL A 71 14.60 1.47 10.49
N ALA A 72 15.27 2.35 11.23
CA ALA A 72 15.85 3.57 10.69
C ALA A 72 17.38 3.57 10.78
N LEU A 73 18.03 4.20 9.79
CA LEU A 73 19.45 4.53 9.84
C LEU A 73 19.61 5.88 10.54
N SER A 74 20.69 6.07 11.28
CA SER A 74 20.94 7.31 12.02
C SER A 74 22.26 7.95 11.62
N THR A 75 22.25 9.28 11.45
CA THR A 75 23.49 10.05 11.26
C THR A 75 24.35 10.12 12.51
N GLU A 76 23.79 9.80 13.68
CA GLU A 76 24.51 9.77 14.96
C GLU A 76 25.17 8.41 15.22
N ASP A 77 24.74 7.35 14.52
CA ASP A 77 25.36 6.02 14.60
C ASP A 77 26.60 5.94 13.71
N ASP A 78 27.54 5.08 14.09
CA ASP A 78 28.67 4.78 13.22
C ASP A 78 28.23 3.96 11.97
N LEU A 79 29.10 3.93 10.98
CA LEU A 79 28.82 3.24 9.70
C LEU A 79 28.62 1.75 9.90
N GLU A 80 29.39 1.10 10.78
CA GLU A 80 29.27 -0.34 11.03
C GLU A 80 27.92 -0.69 11.63
N SER A 81 27.42 0.12 12.57
CA SER A 81 26.09 -0.03 13.16
C SER A 81 24.98 0.13 12.11
N ASN A 82 25.07 1.15 11.26
CA ASN A 82 24.09 1.36 10.21
C ASN A 82 24.11 0.24 9.16
N PHE A 83 25.28 -0.23 8.72
CA PHE A 83 25.40 -1.35 7.82
C PHE A 83 24.94 -2.67 8.46
N GLY A 84 25.15 -2.85 9.77
CA GLY A 84 24.62 -3.98 10.54
C GLY A 84 23.08 -4.05 10.47
N LYS A 85 22.39 -2.89 10.62
CA LYS A 85 20.93 -2.83 10.48
C LYS A 85 20.47 -3.26 9.08
N LEU A 86 21.22 -2.90 8.01
CA LEU A 86 20.90 -3.33 6.65
C LEU A 86 21.00 -4.86 6.46
N GLU A 87 21.94 -5.50 7.17
CA GLU A 87 22.14 -6.95 7.10
C GLU A 87 21.09 -7.71 7.93
N GLU A 88 20.70 -7.18 9.10
CA GLU A 88 19.71 -7.78 9.99
C GLU A 88 18.27 -7.61 9.45
N HIS A 89 18.00 -6.50 8.80
CA HIS A 89 16.68 -6.12 8.30
C HIS A 89 16.79 -5.68 6.82
N PRO A 90 16.81 -6.61 5.86
CA PRO A 90 17.10 -6.31 4.46
C PRO A 90 15.91 -5.64 3.74
N HIS A 91 15.71 -4.36 4.00
CA HIS A 91 14.76 -3.53 3.27
C HIS A 91 15.42 -2.80 2.09
N THR A 92 14.61 -2.36 1.14
CA THR A 92 15.09 -1.58 0.00
C THR A 92 15.27 -0.11 0.35
N ARG A 93 14.45 0.41 1.28
CA ARG A 93 14.45 1.81 1.72
C ARG A 93 14.41 1.90 3.23
N TYR A 94 15.11 2.89 3.75
CA TYR A 94 15.19 3.17 5.18
C TYR A 94 14.97 4.65 5.44
N PRO A 95 14.20 5.01 6.47
CA PRO A 95 14.25 6.36 7.00
C PRO A 95 15.67 6.67 7.47
N LEU A 96 16.17 7.86 7.14
CA LEU A 96 17.38 8.43 7.71
C LEU A 96 16.96 9.44 8.77
N ILE A 97 17.44 9.25 9.99
CA ILE A 97 17.16 10.12 11.11
C ILE A 97 18.45 10.70 11.68
N GLY A 98 18.33 11.75 12.47
CA GLY A 98 19.40 12.19 13.37
C GLY A 98 19.31 11.44 14.69
N GLU A 99 19.00 12.15 15.78
CA GLU A 99 18.96 11.57 17.12
C GLU A 99 17.76 10.63 17.33
N ASN A 100 16.62 10.92 16.69
CA ASN A 100 15.39 10.13 16.83
C ASN A 100 14.46 10.34 15.61
N LEU A 101 13.29 9.67 15.60
CA LEU A 101 12.32 9.72 14.50
C LEU A 101 11.77 11.13 14.22
N THR A 102 11.74 12.04 15.22
CA THR A 102 11.30 13.42 14.99
C THR A 102 12.36 14.27 14.29
N ASP A 103 13.63 13.85 14.32
CA ASP A 103 14.73 14.44 13.55
C ASP A 103 14.93 13.68 12.23
N PHE A 104 13.87 13.66 11.42
CA PHE A 104 13.85 12.95 10.16
C PHE A 104 14.59 13.73 9.07
N ARG A 105 15.56 13.09 8.40
CA ARG A 105 16.46 13.68 7.40
C ARG A 105 16.12 13.32 5.98
N GLY A 106 15.46 12.17 5.74
CA GLY A 106 15.11 11.71 4.42
C GLY A 106 14.97 10.19 4.34
N VAL A 107 14.91 9.67 3.13
CA VAL A 107 14.84 8.23 2.85
C VAL A 107 16.06 7.81 2.05
N VAL A 108 16.72 6.76 2.49
CA VAL A 108 17.90 6.22 1.81
C VAL A 108 17.55 4.92 1.10
N TYR A 109 18.02 4.80 -0.14
CA TYR A 109 17.89 3.60 -0.95
C TYR A 109 19.11 2.69 -0.71
N SER A 110 18.89 1.48 -0.17
CA SER A 110 19.99 0.59 0.24
C SER A 110 20.99 0.25 -0.86
N PRO A 111 20.61 0.01 -2.14
CA PRO A 111 21.59 -0.16 -3.20
C PRO A 111 22.51 1.05 -3.43
N ALA A 112 22.03 2.28 -3.17
CA ALA A 112 22.89 3.46 -3.27
C ALA A 112 23.96 3.45 -2.18
N LEU A 113 23.62 3.02 -0.95
CA LEU A 113 24.60 2.87 0.13
C LEU A 113 25.69 1.84 -0.21
N PHE A 114 25.30 0.70 -0.76
CA PHE A 114 26.27 -0.32 -1.17
C PHE A 114 27.18 0.14 -2.30
N ASN A 115 26.66 0.92 -3.27
CA ASN A 115 27.44 1.46 -4.35
C ASN A 115 28.46 2.53 -3.90
N HIS A 116 28.14 3.29 -2.82
CA HIS A 116 29.01 4.32 -2.27
C HIS A 116 29.72 3.90 -0.97
N ARG A 117 29.72 2.60 -0.67
CA ARG A 117 30.26 2.08 0.58
C ARG A 117 31.73 2.47 0.80
N GLU A 118 32.57 2.37 -0.23
CA GLU A 118 33.99 2.71 -0.13
C GLU A 118 34.20 4.20 0.19
N GLU A 119 33.43 5.09 -0.43
CA GLU A 119 33.47 6.54 -0.19
C GLU A 119 33.01 6.87 1.24
N LEU A 120 31.93 6.26 1.69
CA LEU A 120 31.41 6.44 3.05
C LEU A 120 32.44 6.02 4.11
N PHE A 121 33.07 4.82 3.95
CA PHE A 121 34.08 4.34 4.90
C PHE A 121 35.41 5.10 4.79
N ALA A 122 35.71 5.76 3.68
CA ALA A 122 36.85 6.65 3.55
C ALA A 122 36.61 8.03 4.19
N GLY A 123 35.35 8.35 4.53
CA GLY A 123 34.95 9.66 5.04
C GLY A 123 34.82 10.72 3.94
N ASP A 124 34.71 10.30 2.70
CA ASP A 124 34.58 11.17 1.51
C ASP A 124 33.10 11.42 1.12
N GLY A 125 32.12 10.88 1.89
CA GLY A 125 30.67 11.03 1.66
C GLY A 125 29.85 10.89 2.94
N GLU A 126 28.63 11.36 2.89
CA GLU A 126 27.68 11.28 4.01
C GLU A 126 26.35 10.62 3.57
N PHE A 127 25.66 9.95 4.50
CA PHE A 127 24.34 9.37 4.25
C PHE A 127 23.31 10.40 3.78
N THR A 128 23.40 11.63 4.29
CA THR A 128 22.52 12.74 3.93
C THR A 128 22.60 13.13 2.46
N GLU A 129 23.75 12.92 1.81
CA GLU A 129 23.92 13.19 0.38
C GLU A 129 23.23 12.15 -0.51
N LEU A 130 22.98 10.95 0.04
CA LEU A 130 22.31 9.85 -0.64
C LEU A 130 20.81 9.76 -0.31
N ALA A 131 20.33 10.63 0.59
CA ALA A 131 18.95 10.63 1.03
C ALA A 131 18.05 11.41 0.05
N ALA A 132 16.93 10.79 -0.32
CA ALA A 132 15.85 11.47 -1.02
C ALA A 132 15.02 12.31 -0.05
N PRO A 133 14.35 13.38 -0.51
CA PRO A 133 13.41 14.12 0.32
C PRO A 133 12.32 13.19 0.91
N PRO A 134 11.91 13.45 2.16
CA PRO A 134 10.88 12.64 2.79
C PRO A 134 9.51 12.91 2.20
N MET A 135 8.72 11.86 2.00
CA MET A 135 7.29 11.96 1.80
C MET A 135 6.58 11.79 3.15
N THR A 136 5.52 12.54 3.38
CA THR A 136 4.73 12.45 4.61
C THR A 136 3.24 12.30 4.30
N LEU A 137 2.55 11.55 5.15
CA LEU A 137 1.11 11.34 5.12
C LEU A 137 0.49 11.65 6.47
N SER A 138 -0.80 11.95 6.51
CA SER A 138 -1.58 12.01 7.74
C SER A 138 -2.13 10.62 8.07
N PRO A 139 -2.31 10.24 9.37
CA PRO A 139 -2.85 8.93 9.75
C PRO A 139 -4.28 8.71 9.22
N ASP A 140 -5.06 9.78 9.06
CA ASP A 140 -6.44 9.76 8.54
C ASP A 140 -6.52 9.78 6.99
N THR A 141 -5.39 9.76 6.29
CA THR A 141 -5.37 9.67 4.83
C THR A 141 -5.95 8.33 4.38
N ASP A 142 -6.90 8.36 3.44
CA ASP A 142 -7.42 7.13 2.84
C ASP A 142 -6.29 6.38 2.09
N VAL A 143 -6.26 5.05 2.18
CA VAL A 143 -5.25 4.21 1.50
C VAL A 143 -5.20 4.48 -0.01
N SER A 144 -6.37 4.69 -0.65
CA SER A 144 -6.44 5.04 -2.08
C SER A 144 -5.75 6.37 -2.40
N ASP A 145 -5.95 7.38 -1.56
CA ASP A 145 -5.33 8.71 -1.74
C ASP A 145 -3.81 8.65 -1.48
N ALA A 146 -3.38 7.82 -0.52
CA ALA A 146 -1.97 7.57 -0.26
C ALA A 146 -1.27 6.92 -1.47
N ILE A 147 -1.90 5.94 -2.14
CA ILE A 147 -1.37 5.31 -3.36
C ILE A 147 -1.22 6.35 -4.47
N ASP A 148 -2.23 7.20 -4.69
CA ASP A 148 -2.18 8.25 -5.71
C ASP A 148 -1.06 9.26 -5.41
N GLN A 149 -0.85 9.60 -4.13
CA GLN A 149 0.23 10.48 -3.71
C GLN A 149 1.60 9.84 -3.95
N PHE A 150 1.80 8.56 -3.58
CA PHE A 150 3.04 7.83 -3.88
C PHE A 150 3.38 7.84 -5.37
N GLN A 151 2.38 7.60 -6.24
CA GLN A 151 2.56 7.63 -7.69
C GLN A 151 2.92 9.02 -8.20
N THR A 152 2.27 10.06 -7.67
CA THR A 152 2.49 11.45 -8.09
C THR A 152 3.88 11.95 -7.69
N GLU A 153 4.34 11.61 -6.48
CA GLU A 153 5.63 12.04 -5.94
C GLU A 153 6.79 11.11 -6.35
N GLY A 154 6.48 9.93 -6.92
CA GLY A 154 7.48 8.94 -7.30
C GLY A 154 8.26 8.38 -6.11
N GLN A 155 7.62 8.34 -4.94
CA GLN A 155 8.17 7.80 -3.70
C GLN A 155 7.64 6.39 -3.43
N GLU A 156 8.27 5.65 -2.53
CA GLU A 156 7.84 4.30 -2.15
C GLU A 156 7.78 4.10 -0.63
N LEU A 157 8.23 5.10 0.15
CA LEU A 157 8.15 5.11 1.60
C LEU A 157 7.71 6.50 2.06
N ALA A 158 6.78 6.55 3.00
CA ALA A 158 6.33 7.77 3.66
C ALA A 158 6.35 7.60 5.18
N LEU A 159 6.65 8.69 5.88
CA LEU A 159 6.38 8.77 7.31
C LEU A 159 4.96 9.28 7.56
N VAL A 160 4.31 8.69 8.54
CA VAL A 160 2.99 9.13 8.99
C VAL A 160 3.19 10.12 10.13
N ILE A 161 2.68 11.33 9.94
CA ILE A 161 2.89 12.46 10.87
C ILE A 161 1.55 12.90 11.46
N GLU A 162 1.48 12.97 12.78
CA GLU A 162 0.36 13.54 13.53
C GLU A 162 0.88 14.61 14.48
N GLU A 163 0.31 15.82 14.44
CA GLU A 163 0.69 16.97 15.28
C GLU A 163 2.19 17.33 15.29
N GLY A 164 2.94 16.86 14.30
CA GLY A 164 4.38 17.07 14.14
C GLY A 164 5.26 15.92 14.63
N ASP A 165 4.67 14.89 15.21
CA ASP A 165 5.34 13.67 15.63
C ASP A 165 5.20 12.56 14.58
N VAL A 166 6.22 11.71 14.44
CA VAL A 166 6.15 10.51 13.62
C VAL A 166 5.38 9.43 14.39
N VAL A 167 4.20 9.08 13.89
CA VAL A 167 3.32 8.07 14.47
C VAL A 167 3.39 6.72 13.73
N GLY A 168 4.06 6.68 12.59
CA GLY A 168 4.24 5.44 11.84
C GLY A 168 5.01 5.64 10.53
N GLN A 169 5.15 4.54 9.82
CA GLN A 169 5.71 4.48 8.48
C GLN A 169 4.81 3.62 7.61
N VAL A 170 4.71 3.94 6.33
CA VAL A 170 4.01 3.11 5.36
C VAL A 170 4.78 3.08 4.04
N THR A 171 4.76 1.93 3.37
CA THR A 171 5.33 1.76 2.03
C THR A 171 4.23 1.48 1.01
N VAL A 172 4.55 1.64 -0.27
CA VAL A 172 3.63 1.23 -1.36
C VAL A 172 3.27 -0.25 -1.24
N THR A 173 4.23 -1.09 -0.82
CA THR A 173 4.02 -2.52 -0.65
C THR A 173 2.96 -2.81 0.40
N ASP A 174 3.05 -2.18 1.58
CA ASP A 174 2.07 -2.35 2.67
C ASP A 174 0.65 -1.97 2.20
N LEU A 175 0.53 -0.87 1.44
CA LEU A 175 -0.75 -0.44 0.88
C LEU A 175 -1.28 -1.41 -0.17
N VAL A 176 -0.42 -1.95 -1.03
CA VAL A 176 -0.81 -2.92 -2.06
C VAL A 176 -1.19 -4.27 -1.44
N GLU A 177 -0.47 -4.73 -0.42
CA GLU A 177 -0.81 -5.96 0.33
C GLU A 177 -2.18 -5.87 0.99
N THR A 178 -2.57 -4.68 1.46
CA THR A 178 -3.92 -4.44 1.98
C THR A 178 -5.01 -4.69 0.91
N ILE A 179 -4.68 -4.46 -0.38
CA ILE A 179 -5.61 -4.67 -1.51
C ILE A 179 -5.74 -6.15 -1.88
N ILE A 180 -4.61 -6.78 -2.10
CA ILE A 180 -4.55 -8.12 -2.70
C ILE A 180 -4.50 -9.24 -1.65
N GLY A 181 -4.42 -8.89 -0.35
CA GLY A 181 -4.15 -9.83 0.74
C GLY A 181 -2.65 -10.15 0.81
N GLU A 182 -2.26 -10.94 1.81
CA GLU A 182 -0.88 -11.42 1.91
C GLU A 182 -0.51 -12.13 0.59
N VAL A 183 0.50 -11.59 -0.09
CA VAL A 183 1.11 -12.29 -1.24
C VAL A 183 2.01 -13.36 -0.63
N GLU A 184 1.50 -14.59 -0.55
CA GLU A 184 2.35 -15.72 -0.21
C GLU A 184 3.50 -15.77 -1.22
N ASP A 185 4.74 -15.58 -0.75
CA ASP A 185 5.90 -15.83 -1.58
C ASP A 185 5.90 -17.32 -1.96
N PRO A 186 5.87 -17.67 -3.26
CA PRO A 186 5.96 -19.07 -3.68
C PRO A 186 7.20 -19.81 -3.16
N LEU A 187 8.17 -19.07 -2.60
CA LEU A 187 9.39 -19.60 -2.02
C LEU A 187 9.28 -19.86 -0.50
N ASP A 188 8.24 -19.36 0.16
CA ASP A 188 7.94 -19.64 1.57
C ASP A 188 7.19 -20.98 1.77
N GLN A 189 6.91 -21.70 0.69
CA GLN A 189 6.46 -23.08 0.80
C GLN A 189 7.63 -23.93 1.31
N ASP A 190 7.45 -24.45 2.51
CA ASP A 190 8.33 -25.35 3.25
C ASP A 190 9.29 -26.13 2.34
N ASP A 191 10.58 -25.95 2.59
CA ASP A 191 11.66 -26.77 2.02
C ASP A 191 11.26 -28.24 2.19
N PRO A 192 10.95 -28.99 1.12
CA PRO A 192 10.63 -30.41 1.30
C PRO A 192 11.85 -31.08 1.88
N ASP A 193 11.73 -31.65 3.07
CA ASP A 193 12.72 -32.47 3.74
C ASP A 193 13.57 -33.19 2.70
N ILE A 194 14.83 -32.77 2.55
CA ILE A 194 15.83 -33.51 1.82
C ILE A 194 16.07 -34.74 2.68
N LEU A 195 15.33 -35.79 2.37
CA LEU A 195 15.56 -37.10 2.93
C LEU A 195 16.91 -37.60 2.44
N ASP A 196 17.76 -37.99 3.40
CA ASP A 196 19.01 -38.70 3.29
C ASP A 196 19.06 -39.84 2.23
#